data_96f83c655820380cbb7cbbc31f2bc9f9
#
_entry.id   96f83c655820380cbb7cbbc31f2bc9f9
#
_cell.length_a   1.000
_cell.length_b   1.000
_cell.length_c   1.000
_cell.angle_alpha   90.00
_cell.angle_beta   90.00
_cell.angle_gamma   90.00
#
_symmetry.space_group_name_H-M   'P 1'
#
loop_
_entity.id
_entity.type
_entity.pdbx_description
1 polymer ?
#
loop_
_entity_poly.entity_id
_entity_poly.type
_entity_poly.pdbx_seq_one_letter_code
_entity_poly.pdbx_strand_id
1 'polypeptide(L)'
;MASPRAAVVLASMPDHPDAHGQLSPDTGGTVAVIVVDHGTRRAEANAGFESFVRASADRLPYPIVEPAHMELAEPSIASAFDRCVAAGATTIAIAPYFLGPGNHWDRDIPALAEAAAAGHSGIRWLVAAPLGPDPRLLDLVEIRLAHCLAHVDGRADECSACAGTGRCILR
;
A
#
# COMPACT_ATOMS: atom_id res chain seq x y z
N MET A 1 1.79 -16.57 38.56
CA MET A 1 2.02 -15.14 38.28
C MET A 1 1.74 -14.93 36.79
N ALA A 2 0.60 -14.34 36.46
CA ALA A 2 0.18 -14.07 35.09
C ALA A 2 0.81 -12.76 34.62
N SER A 3 1.52 -12.80 33.48
CA SER A 3 2.09 -11.63 32.81
C SER A 3 0.98 -10.68 32.34
N PRO A 4 1.07 -9.38 32.53
CA PRO A 4 0.05 -8.47 32.02
C PRO A 4 0.11 -8.43 30.50
N ARG A 5 -1.01 -8.77 29.86
CA ARG A 5 -1.23 -8.53 28.43
C ARG A 5 -1.12 -7.03 28.18
N ALA A 6 -0.17 -6.62 27.37
CA ALA A 6 -0.10 -5.25 26.88
C ALA A 6 -1.42 -4.93 26.17
N ALA A 7 -2.18 -4.00 26.73
CA ALA A 7 -3.33 -3.42 26.08
C ALA A 7 -2.79 -2.61 24.89
N VAL A 8 -3.05 -3.08 23.67
CA VAL A 8 -2.87 -2.26 22.49
C VAL A 8 -3.88 -1.13 22.61
N VAL A 9 -3.40 0.05 22.99
CA VAL A 9 -4.17 1.28 22.92
C VAL A 9 -4.40 1.54 21.43
N LEU A 10 -5.58 1.20 20.95
CA LEU A 10 -6.10 1.72 19.70
C LEU A 10 -6.22 3.24 19.89
N ALA A 11 -5.16 3.97 19.54
CA ALA A 11 -5.27 5.41 19.39
C ALA A 11 -6.35 5.62 18.33
N SER A 12 -7.45 6.27 18.73
CA SER A 12 -8.52 6.66 17.82
C SER A 12 -7.89 7.49 16.71
N MET A 13 -7.76 6.90 15.52
CA MET A 13 -7.49 7.70 14.35
C MET A 13 -8.69 8.64 14.18
N PRO A 14 -8.47 9.92 13.86
CA PRO A 14 -9.58 10.84 13.62
C PRO A 14 -10.50 10.22 12.57
N ASP A 15 -11.81 10.27 12.80
CA ASP A 15 -12.83 9.89 11.83
C ASP A 15 -12.45 10.54 10.50
N HIS A 16 -12.04 9.71 9.54
CA HIS A 16 -11.81 10.21 8.19
C HIS A 16 -13.18 10.62 7.65
N PRO A 17 -13.39 11.90 7.31
CA PRO A 17 -14.55 12.27 6.53
C PRO A 17 -14.56 11.39 5.28
N ASP A 18 -15.74 10.95 4.91
CA ASP A 18 -16.02 10.03 3.80
C ASP A 18 -14.96 10.08 2.69
N ALA A 19 -14.40 8.93 2.35
CA ALA A 19 -13.18 8.74 1.56
C ALA A 19 -13.19 9.36 0.12
N HIS A 20 -14.11 10.28 -0.15
CA HIS A 20 -14.26 11.06 -1.37
C HIS A 20 -14.32 12.57 -1.12
N GLY A 21 -14.16 13.04 0.11
CA GLY A 21 -13.95 14.45 0.41
C GLY A 21 -12.58 14.86 -0.13
N GLN A 22 -12.58 15.69 -1.16
CA GLN A 22 -11.43 16.25 -1.84
C GLN A 22 -10.49 16.96 -0.86
N LEU A 23 -9.57 16.21 -0.26
CA LEU A 23 -8.32 16.76 0.24
C LEU A 23 -7.32 16.75 -0.93
N SER A 24 -7.62 17.52 -1.97
CA SER A 24 -6.57 17.93 -2.89
C SER A 24 -5.68 18.89 -2.11
N PRO A 25 -4.44 18.50 -1.74
CA PRO A 25 -3.56 19.47 -1.12
C PRO A 25 -3.37 20.59 -2.15
N ASP A 26 -3.68 21.82 -1.76
CA ASP A 26 -3.26 23.01 -2.52
C ASP A 26 -1.74 23.14 -2.38
N THR A 27 -1.03 22.23 -3.04
CA THR A 27 0.43 22.14 -2.98
C THR A 27 1.09 23.07 -3.97
N GLY A 28 0.28 23.81 -4.78
CA GLY A 28 0.79 24.70 -5.83
C GLY A 28 1.53 23.96 -6.95
N GLY A 29 1.35 22.63 -7.09
CA GLY A 29 2.03 21.84 -8.10
C GLY A 29 1.50 20.41 -8.24
N THR A 30 2.14 19.61 -9.08
CA THR A 30 1.73 18.24 -9.39
C THR A 30 2.16 17.29 -8.27
N VAL A 31 1.17 16.57 -7.68
CA VAL A 31 1.41 15.52 -6.69
C VAL A 31 1.49 14.16 -7.38
N ALA A 32 2.56 13.41 -7.11
CA ALA A 32 2.68 12.00 -7.47
C ALA A 32 2.55 11.11 -6.23
N VAL A 33 2.06 9.89 -6.42
CA VAL A 33 1.98 8.85 -5.39
C VAL A 33 2.86 7.67 -5.80
N ILE A 34 3.71 7.22 -4.89
CA ILE A 34 4.44 5.95 -5.02
C ILE A 34 3.81 4.98 -4.02
N VAL A 35 3.15 3.94 -4.53
CA VAL A 35 2.62 2.85 -3.68
C VAL A 35 3.72 1.81 -3.54
N VAL A 36 4.19 1.58 -2.30
CA VAL A 36 5.35 0.72 -2.04
C VAL A 36 4.97 -0.49 -1.18
N ASP A 37 5.31 -1.70 -1.66
CA ASP A 37 5.28 -2.93 -0.87
C ASP A 37 6.70 -3.34 -0.45
N HIS A 38 6.83 -4.48 0.23
CA HIS A 38 8.13 -4.99 0.67
C HIS A 38 9.00 -5.44 -0.52
N GLY A 39 8.38 -5.94 -1.59
CA GLY A 39 9.06 -6.69 -2.64
C GLY A 39 9.32 -8.16 -2.23
N THR A 40 9.61 -8.98 -3.21
CA THR A 40 9.88 -10.41 -3.02
C THR A 40 10.83 -10.93 -4.10
N ARG A 41 11.45 -12.11 -3.85
CA ARG A 41 12.25 -12.82 -4.87
C ARG A 41 11.39 -13.52 -5.94
N ARG A 42 10.06 -13.51 -5.79
CA ARG A 42 9.14 -14.13 -6.76
C ARG A 42 8.66 -13.08 -7.77
N ALA A 43 9.20 -13.16 -8.98
CA ALA A 43 8.92 -12.18 -10.04
C ALA A 43 7.42 -12.03 -10.33
N GLU A 44 6.65 -13.16 -10.34
CA GLU A 44 5.21 -13.10 -10.61
C GLU A 44 4.44 -12.33 -9.51
N ALA A 45 4.89 -12.41 -8.25
CA ALA A 45 4.23 -11.69 -7.16
C ALA A 45 4.49 -10.18 -7.27
N ASN A 46 5.71 -9.78 -7.62
CA ASN A 46 6.06 -8.38 -7.87
C ASN A 46 5.27 -7.83 -9.07
N ALA A 47 5.26 -8.54 -10.19
CA ALA A 47 4.48 -8.14 -11.38
C ALA A 47 2.97 -8.05 -11.08
N GLY A 48 2.45 -8.92 -10.22
CA GLY A 48 1.06 -8.87 -9.75
C GLY A 48 0.76 -7.60 -8.96
N PHE A 49 1.64 -7.22 -8.03
CA PHE A 49 1.52 -5.97 -7.28
C PHE A 49 1.61 -4.74 -8.20
N GLU A 50 2.60 -4.69 -9.08
CA GLU A 50 2.75 -3.60 -10.04
C GLU A 50 1.52 -3.44 -10.92
N SER A 51 1.00 -4.55 -11.45
CA SER A 51 -0.21 -4.55 -12.29
C SER A 51 -1.43 -4.07 -11.51
N PHE A 52 -1.57 -4.47 -10.24
CA PHE A 52 -2.63 -4.01 -9.35
C PHE A 52 -2.57 -2.49 -9.14
N VAL A 53 -1.40 -1.94 -8.84
CA VAL A 53 -1.23 -0.49 -8.64
C VAL A 53 -1.57 0.28 -9.90
N ARG A 54 -1.02 -0.14 -11.07
CA ARG A 54 -1.29 0.52 -12.35
C ARG A 54 -2.76 0.45 -12.75
N ALA A 55 -3.39 -0.71 -12.62
CA ALA A 55 -4.82 -0.89 -12.94
C ALA A 55 -5.76 -0.13 -11.99
N SER A 56 -5.27 0.25 -10.81
CA SER A 56 -6.04 0.97 -9.80
C SER A 56 -5.69 2.47 -9.74
N ALA A 57 -4.78 2.95 -10.56
CA ALA A 57 -4.29 4.34 -10.54
C ALA A 57 -5.43 5.36 -10.65
N ASP A 58 -6.37 5.14 -11.56
CA ASP A 58 -7.53 6.03 -11.78
C ASP A 58 -8.50 6.12 -10.57
N ARG A 59 -8.34 5.24 -9.57
CA ARG A 59 -9.12 5.30 -8.33
C ARG A 59 -8.57 6.30 -7.32
N LEU A 60 -7.35 6.78 -7.55
CA LEU A 60 -6.70 7.80 -6.73
C LEU A 60 -6.79 9.17 -7.42
N PRO A 61 -7.07 10.25 -6.70
CA PRO A 61 -7.20 11.58 -7.28
C PRO A 61 -5.84 12.25 -7.57
N TYR A 62 -4.87 11.46 -8.05
CA TYR A 62 -3.52 11.93 -8.33
C TYR A 62 -3.12 11.60 -9.77
N PRO A 63 -2.53 12.55 -10.52
CA PRO A 63 -2.25 12.34 -11.94
C PRO A 63 -1.10 11.38 -12.22
N ILE A 64 -0.26 11.12 -11.21
CA ILE A 64 0.91 10.23 -11.32
C ILE A 64 0.85 9.24 -10.18
N VAL A 65 0.77 7.95 -10.51
CA VAL A 65 0.77 6.84 -9.54
C VAL A 65 1.72 5.77 -10.03
N GLU A 66 2.76 5.51 -9.23
CA GLU A 66 3.81 4.53 -9.57
C GLU A 66 3.90 3.43 -8.51
N PRO A 67 4.06 2.16 -8.89
CA PRO A 67 4.43 1.10 -7.98
C PRO A 67 5.91 1.15 -7.64
N ALA A 68 6.26 0.71 -6.44
CA ALA A 68 7.64 0.45 -6.04
C ALA A 68 7.73 -0.73 -5.07
N HIS A 69 8.92 -1.32 -5.01
CA HIS A 69 9.30 -2.30 -4.01
C HIS A 69 10.34 -1.66 -3.07
N MET A 70 10.19 -1.89 -1.76
CA MET A 70 11.14 -1.37 -0.78
C MET A 70 12.52 -2.02 -0.96
N GLU A 71 12.52 -3.34 -1.22
CA GLU A 71 13.74 -4.13 -1.45
C GLU A 71 13.48 -5.33 -2.38
N LEU A 72 14.53 -6.09 -2.71
CA LEU A 72 14.51 -7.38 -3.42
C LEU A 72 14.09 -7.34 -4.90
N ALA A 73 13.50 -6.25 -5.39
CA ALA A 73 13.03 -6.14 -6.78
C ALA A 73 13.01 -4.71 -7.28
N GLU A 74 13.02 -4.58 -8.60
CA GLU A 74 12.66 -3.34 -9.29
C GLU A 74 11.16 -3.39 -9.67
N PRO A 75 10.52 -2.21 -9.75
CA PRO A 75 11.06 -0.88 -9.52
C PRO A 75 11.29 -0.57 -8.03
N SER A 76 12.47 -0.09 -7.70
CA SER A 76 12.79 0.42 -6.36
C SER A 76 12.11 1.78 -6.10
N ILE A 77 12.11 2.23 -4.84
CA ILE A 77 11.65 3.59 -4.48
C ILE A 77 12.40 4.64 -5.30
N ALA A 78 13.72 4.49 -5.48
CA ALA A 78 14.53 5.42 -6.28
C ALA A 78 14.07 5.46 -7.73
N SER A 79 13.92 4.29 -8.38
CA SER A 79 13.45 4.21 -9.78
C SER A 79 12.04 4.80 -9.96
N ALA A 80 11.14 4.60 -8.99
CA ALA A 80 9.80 5.18 -9.05
C ALA A 80 9.83 6.70 -8.82
N PHE A 81 10.70 7.18 -7.92
CA PHE A 81 10.91 8.60 -7.65
C PHE A 81 11.37 9.32 -8.91
N ASP A 82 12.38 8.78 -9.62
CA ASP A 82 12.88 9.30 -10.89
C ASP A 82 11.77 9.40 -11.93
N ARG A 83 10.91 8.38 -12.05
CA ARG A 83 9.78 8.40 -12.98
C ARG A 83 8.75 9.47 -12.62
N CYS A 84 8.45 9.63 -11.33
CA CYS A 84 7.54 10.68 -10.87
C CYS A 84 8.08 12.09 -11.21
N VAL A 85 9.37 12.33 -10.99
CA VAL A 85 10.01 13.60 -11.32
C VAL A 85 10.01 13.82 -12.84
N ALA A 86 10.36 12.82 -13.64
CA ALA A 86 10.32 12.90 -15.09
C ALA A 86 8.91 13.17 -15.65
N ALA A 87 7.87 12.73 -14.94
CA ALA A 87 6.48 13.00 -15.26
C ALA A 87 5.99 14.38 -14.78
N GLY A 88 6.86 15.20 -14.17
CA GLY A 88 6.55 16.56 -13.75
C GLY A 88 6.02 16.72 -12.32
N ALA A 89 6.22 15.73 -11.46
CA ALA A 89 5.86 15.84 -10.05
C ALA A 89 6.72 16.92 -9.35
N THR A 90 6.07 17.70 -8.50
CA THR A 90 6.73 18.68 -7.60
C THR A 90 6.63 18.25 -6.14
N THR A 91 5.72 17.32 -5.88
CA THR A 91 5.56 16.71 -4.56
C THR A 91 5.33 15.20 -4.75
N ILE A 92 6.01 14.37 -3.97
CA ILE A 92 5.90 12.92 -4.03
C ILE A 92 5.44 12.41 -2.67
N ALA A 93 4.28 11.73 -2.65
CA ALA A 93 3.76 11.02 -1.49
C ALA A 93 4.08 9.53 -1.62
N ILE A 94 4.84 8.98 -0.69
CA ILE A 94 5.15 7.56 -0.64
C ILE A 94 4.13 6.90 0.28
N ALA A 95 3.32 5.99 -0.27
CA ALA A 95 2.22 5.30 0.39
C ALA A 95 2.62 3.84 0.69
N PRO A 96 2.99 3.50 1.93
CA PRO A 96 3.35 2.15 2.31
C PRO A 96 2.16 1.19 2.24
N TYR A 97 2.24 0.16 1.41
CA TYR A 97 1.25 -0.91 1.31
C TYR A 97 1.50 -1.98 2.39
N PHE A 98 1.53 -1.51 3.66
CA PHE A 98 1.84 -2.33 4.84
C PHE A 98 0.67 -2.31 5.83
N LEU A 99 0.47 -3.42 6.54
CA LEU A 99 -0.68 -3.59 7.43
C LEU A 99 -0.46 -3.01 8.84
N GLY A 100 0.67 -2.36 9.09
CA GLY A 100 0.91 -1.74 10.39
C GLY A 100 2.24 -1.00 10.45
N PRO A 101 2.43 -0.19 11.50
CA PRO A 101 3.69 0.49 11.76
C PRO A 101 4.80 -0.50 12.11
N GLY A 102 6.05 -0.09 11.90
CA GLY A 102 7.25 -0.87 12.21
C GLY A 102 8.48 -0.25 11.58
N ASN A 103 9.63 -0.90 11.73
CA ASN A 103 10.92 -0.38 11.28
C ASN A 103 10.94 0.07 9.81
N HIS A 104 10.21 -0.65 8.96
CA HIS A 104 10.14 -0.30 7.55
C HIS A 104 9.47 1.07 7.34
N TRP A 105 8.38 1.34 8.06
CA TRP A 105 7.70 2.63 7.97
C TRP A 105 8.44 3.73 8.74
N ASP A 106 8.96 3.41 9.95
CA ASP A 106 9.57 4.40 10.83
C ASP A 106 10.94 4.86 10.35
N ARG A 107 11.68 3.99 9.65
CA ARG A 107 13.09 4.20 9.34
C ARG A 107 13.49 3.90 7.91
N ASP A 108 13.14 2.70 7.40
CA ASP A 108 13.75 2.20 6.18
C ASP A 108 13.20 2.93 4.93
N ILE A 109 11.87 3.09 4.82
CA ILE A 109 11.24 3.84 3.72
C ILE A 109 11.63 5.31 3.75
N PRO A 110 11.60 6.04 4.91
CA PRO A 110 12.09 7.40 4.97
C PRO A 110 13.55 7.56 4.51
N ALA A 111 14.45 6.66 4.91
CA ALA A 111 15.84 6.70 4.49
C ALA A 111 16.01 6.48 2.96
N LEU A 112 15.25 5.55 2.38
CA LEU A 112 15.23 5.31 0.93
C LEU A 112 14.65 6.52 0.16
N ALA A 113 13.61 7.15 0.70
CA ALA A 113 13.01 8.36 0.12
C ALA A 113 13.97 9.55 0.15
N GLU A 114 14.64 9.75 1.27
CA GLU A 114 15.67 10.82 1.41
C GLU A 114 16.81 10.62 0.42
N ALA A 115 17.31 9.37 0.30
CA ALA A 115 18.35 9.04 -0.67
C ALA A 115 17.92 9.28 -2.12
N ALA A 116 16.68 8.91 -2.47
CA ALA A 116 16.12 9.19 -3.79
C ALA A 116 15.96 10.69 -4.06
N ALA A 117 15.44 11.43 -3.08
CA ALA A 117 15.23 12.88 -3.20
C ALA A 117 16.52 13.68 -3.33
N ALA A 118 17.65 13.19 -2.80
CA ALA A 118 18.95 13.88 -2.83
C ALA A 118 19.43 14.20 -4.27
N GLY A 119 18.99 13.42 -5.27
CA GLY A 119 19.27 13.68 -6.69
C GLY A 119 18.38 14.72 -7.37
N HIS A 120 17.33 15.23 -6.68
CA HIS A 120 16.27 16.04 -7.28
C HIS A 120 15.99 17.32 -6.48
N SER A 121 16.65 18.42 -6.86
CA SER A 121 16.45 19.71 -6.19
C SER A 121 15.02 20.24 -6.36
N GLY A 122 14.43 20.77 -5.29
CA GLY A 122 13.11 21.42 -5.32
C GLY A 122 11.93 20.45 -5.26
N ILE A 123 12.13 19.14 -5.20
CA ILE A 123 11.07 18.16 -4.98
C ILE A 123 10.78 18.05 -3.47
N ARG A 124 9.50 18.17 -3.12
CA ARG A 124 9.01 17.89 -1.76
C ARG A 124 8.55 16.45 -1.69
N TRP A 125 8.71 15.82 -0.55
CA TRP A 125 8.23 14.45 -0.35
C TRP A 125 7.75 14.22 1.08
N LEU A 126 6.94 13.17 1.24
CA LEU A 126 6.50 12.66 2.53
C LEU A 126 6.30 11.14 2.45
N VAL A 127 6.35 10.49 3.59
CA VAL A 127 5.89 9.10 3.74
C VAL A 127 4.57 9.12 4.49
N ALA A 128 3.54 8.58 3.86
CA ALA A 128 2.21 8.47 4.45
C ALA A 128 2.18 7.40 5.54
N ALA A 129 1.11 7.38 6.36
CA ALA A 129 0.86 6.29 7.28
C ALA A 129 0.64 4.97 6.51
N PRO A 130 0.98 3.81 7.11
CA PRO A 130 0.67 2.51 6.53
C PRO A 130 -0.85 2.27 6.50
N LEU A 131 -1.30 1.21 5.80
CA LEU A 131 -2.72 0.89 5.64
C LEU A 131 -3.44 0.59 6.96
N GLY A 132 -2.73 0.09 7.93
CA GLY A 132 -3.35 -0.32 9.19
C GLY A 132 -2.53 0.01 10.44
N PRO A 133 -3.11 -0.28 11.61
CA PRO A 133 -4.42 -0.90 11.83
C PRO A 133 -5.58 0.04 11.46
N ASP A 134 -6.49 -0.43 10.60
CA ASP A 134 -7.68 0.30 10.18
C ASP A 134 -8.88 -0.68 10.15
N PRO A 135 -10.06 -0.33 10.69
CA PRO A 135 -11.24 -1.20 10.70
C PRO A 135 -11.65 -1.71 9.31
N ARG A 136 -11.47 -0.93 8.26
CA ARG A 136 -11.77 -1.33 6.86
C ARG A 136 -10.97 -2.55 6.40
N LEU A 137 -9.81 -2.81 7.00
CA LEU A 137 -9.06 -4.06 6.76
C LEU A 137 -9.78 -5.28 7.34
N LEU A 138 -10.51 -5.12 8.46
CA LEU A 138 -11.34 -6.20 9.01
C LEU A 138 -12.58 -6.47 8.16
N ASP A 139 -13.18 -5.44 7.58
CA ASP A 139 -14.27 -5.59 6.60
C ASP A 139 -13.79 -6.41 5.39
N LEU A 140 -12.59 -6.14 4.90
CA LEU A 140 -11.98 -6.93 3.82
C LEU A 140 -11.72 -8.38 4.26
N VAL A 141 -11.26 -8.61 5.49
CA VAL A 141 -11.09 -9.96 6.06
C VAL A 141 -12.42 -10.69 6.11
N GLU A 142 -13.50 -10.04 6.58
CA GLU A 142 -14.84 -10.61 6.61
C GLU A 142 -15.33 -11.02 5.21
N ILE A 143 -15.21 -10.12 4.23
CA ILE A 143 -15.60 -10.41 2.83
C ILE A 143 -14.85 -11.63 2.31
N ARG A 144 -13.56 -11.75 2.57
CA ARG A 144 -12.75 -12.89 2.14
C ARG A 144 -13.17 -14.18 2.82
N LEU A 145 -13.39 -14.15 4.15
CA LEU A 145 -13.82 -15.32 4.92
C LEU A 145 -15.22 -15.80 4.49
N ALA A 146 -16.17 -14.88 4.36
CA ALA A 146 -17.54 -15.22 3.92
C ALA A 146 -17.53 -15.90 2.55
N HIS A 147 -16.73 -15.38 1.61
CA HIS A 147 -16.59 -16.00 0.28
C HIS A 147 -15.96 -17.41 0.37
N CYS A 148 -14.85 -17.55 1.10
CA CYS A 148 -14.16 -18.83 1.24
C CYS A 148 -15.06 -19.90 1.89
N LEU A 149 -15.82 -19.54 2.93
CA LEU A 149 -16.79 -20.44 3.57
C LEU A 149 -17.91 -20.82 2.62
N ALA A 150 -18.46 -19.86 1.87
CA ALA A 150 -19.48 -20.16 0.86
C ALA A 150 -18.97 -21.10 -0.24
N HIS A 151 -17.71 -20.93 -0.65
CA HIS A 151 -17.09 -21.79 -1.67
C HIS A 151 -16.94 -23.25 -1.18
N VAL A 152 -16.40 -23.45 0.03
CA VAL A 152 -16.23 -24.82 0.57
C VAL A 152 -17.57 -25.53 0.86
N ASP A 153 -18.64 -24.76 1.06
CA ASP A 153 -20.02 -25.26 1.17
C ASP A 153 -20.70 -25.48 -0.20
N GLY A 154 -20.01 -25.25 -1.30
CA GLY A 154 -20.56 -25.37 -2.66
C GLY A 154 -21.58 -24.28 -3.05
N ARG A 155 -21.59 -23.14 -2.35
CA ARG A 155 -22.52 -22.01 -2.56
C ARG A 155 -21.91 -20.85 -3.35
N ALA A 156 -20.61 -20.91 -3.65
CA ALA A 156 -19.90 -19.92 -4.45
C ALA A 156 -18.80 -20.57 -5.29
N ASP A 157 -18.45 -19.97 -6.41
CA ASP A 157 -17.31 -20.37 -7.25
C ASP A 157 -15.97 -20.00 -6.59
N GLU A 158 -14.85 -20.52 -7.11
CA GLU A 158 -13.52 -20.10 -6.68
C GLU A 158 -13.31 -18.59 -6.93
N CYS A 159 -12.75 -17.87 -5.95
CA CYS A 159 -12.36 -16.49 -6.16
C CYS A 159 -11.05 -16.39 -6.97
N SER A 160 -10.80 -15.22 -7.58
CA SER A 160 -9.62 -14.98 -8.40
C SER A 160 -8.28 -15.24 -7.69
N ALA A 161 -8.25 -15.16 -6.34
CA ALA A 161 -7.04 -15.41 -5.56
C ALA A 161 -6.78 -16.90 -5.32
N CYS A 162 -7.83 -17.75 -5.35
CA CYS A 162 -7.75 -19.19 -5.04
C CYS A 162 -7.96 -20.08 -6.27
N ALA A 163 -8.45 -19.54 -7.38
CA ALA A 163 -8.77 -20.30 -8.58
C ALA A 163 -7.57 -21.14 -9.04
N GLY A 164 -7.80 -22.44 -9.23
CA GLY A 164 -6.79 -23.40 -9.65
C GLY A 164 -5.73 -23.76 -8.61
N THR A 165 -5.78 -23.21 -7.38
CA THR A 165 -4.77 -23.50 -6.34
C THR A 165 -5.12 -24.70 -5.47
N GLY A 166 -6.40 -25.13 -5.44
CA GLY A 166 -6.91 -26.16 -4.54
C GLY A 166 -6.75 -25.83 -3.04
N ARG A 167 -6.61 -24.56 -2.67
CA ARG A 167 -6.36 -24.14 -1.27
C ARG A 167 -7.62 -23.93 -0.45
N CYS A 168 -8.75 -23.62 -1.08
CA CYS A 168 -10.03 -23.43 -0.42
C CYS A 168 -10.66 -24.78 -0.06
N ILE A 169 -10.13 -25.47 0.93
CA ILE A 169 -10.63 -26.77 1.45
C ILE A 169 -10.70 -26.72 2.97
N LEU A 170 -11.72 -27.37 3.54
CA LEU A 170 -11.77 -27.68 4.97
C LEU A 170 -10.77 -28.81 5.27
N ARG A 171 -10.06 -28.70 6.40
CA ARG A 171 -9.07 -29.68 6.86
C ARG A 171 -9.35 -30.06 8.29
#